data_06365da63bbdbedd305981edb41a3e28
#
_entry.id   06365da63bbdbedd305981edb41a3e28
#
_cell.length_a   1.000
_cell.length_b   1.000
_cell.length_c   1.000
_cell.angle_alpha   90.00
_cell.angle_beta   90.00
_cell.angle_gamma   90.00
#
_symmetry.space_group_name_H-M   'P 1'
#
loop_
_entity.id
_entity.type
_entity.pdbx_description
1 polymer ?
#
loop_
_entity_poly.entity_id
_entity_poly.type
_entity_poly.pdbx_seq_one_letter_code
_entity_poly.pdbx_strand_id
1 'polypeptide(L)'
;MAFIIIDLEFNNLSGIHKYIPNVYSDYPNLKKLDLVNEIIEIGAVKLDIHMQPCEELKVFIKPSVIPVINPKILDITKINIKDLENGVHFIEGLNRLKSMVNEGDIICSWAKDDIAEIIRNANHYGYNDLSWINNYLDIQEYVTKILGFRKSLSLK
;
A
#
# COMPACT_ATOMS: atom_id res chain seq x y z
N MET A 1 0.13 23.01 5.76
CA MET A 1 0.28 22.24 4.50
C MET A 1 1.60 21.49 4.57
N ALA A 2 1.55 20.19 4.49
CA ALA A 2 2.69 19.29 4.43
C ALA A 2 2.49 18.29 3.28
N PHE A 3 3.52 17.55 2.92
CA PHE A 3 3.44 16.47 1.95
C PHE A 3 3.61 15.14 2.70
N ILE A 4 2.75 14.17 2.44
CA ILE A 4 2.83 12.84 3.04
C ILE A 4 3.11 11.85 1.92
N ILE A 5 4.35 11.42 1.83
CA ILE A 5 4.79 10.44 0.84
C ILE A 5 4.46 9.06 1.38
N ILE A 6 3.66 8.30 0.66
CA ILE A 6 3.27 6.94 1.02
C ILE A 6 3.91 5.92 0.07
N ASP A 7 4.19 4.76 0.60
CA ASP A 7 4.63 3.56 -0.12
C ASP A 7 4.03 2.32 0.55
N LEU A 8 3.52 1.38 -0.25
CA LEU A 8 2.79 0.22 0.24
C LEU A 8 3.40 -1.07 -0.27
N GLU A 9 3.38 -2.10 0.59
CA GLU A 9 3.71 -3.45 0.17
C GLU A 9 2.46 -4.34 0.20
N PHE A 10 2.39 -5.26 -0.78
CA PHE A 10 1.20 -6.06 -1.01
C PHE A 10 1.51 -7.56 -1.00
N ASN A 11 0.68 -8.34 -0.32
CA ASN A 11 0.55 -9.77 -0.62
C ASN A 11 -0.41 -9.95 -1.79
N ASN A 12 0.00 -10.67 -2.82
CA ASN A 12 -0.85 -10.91 -3.99
C ASN A 12 -0.70 -12.34 -4.51
N LEU A 13 -1.66 -12.75 -5.33
CA LEU A 13 -1.71 -14.11 -5.89
C LEU A 13 -0.97 -14.25 -7.23
N SER A 14 -0.33 -13.18 -7.73
CA SER A 14 0.33 -13.20 -9.03
C SER A 14 1.48 -14.21 -9.07
N GLY A 15 1.34 -15.22 -9.91
CA GLY A 15 2.36 -16.28 -10.07
C GLY A 15 2.56 -17.19 -8.86
N ILE A 16 1.71 -17.09 -7.82
CA ILE A 16 1.85 -17.86 -6.57
C ILE A 16 1.93 -19.38 -6.80
N HIS A 17 1.24 -19.90 -7.82
CA HIS A 17 1.27 -21.33 -8.19
C HIS A 17 2.66 -21.84 -8.59
N LYS A 18 3.59 -20.93 -8.96
CA LYS A 18 4.98 -21.29 -9.26
C LYS A 18 5.78 -21.63 -7.99
N TYR A 19 5.35 -21.10 -6.86
CA TYR A 19 6.00 -21.27 -5.55
C TYR A 19 5.21 -22.24 -4.65
N ILE A 20 3.89 -22.24 -4.77
CA ILE A 20 2.96 -23.10 -4.03
C ILE A 20 2.05 -23.78 -5.06
N PRO A 21 2.46 -24.91 -5.67
CA PRO A 21 1.74 -25.51 -6.79
C PRO A 21 0.30 -25.87 -6.51
N ASN A 22 -0.01 -26.29 -5.29
CA ASN A 22 -1.36 -26.75 -4.88
C ASN A 22 -2.22 -25.64 -4.24
N VAL A 23 -1.75 -24.39 -4.24
CA VAL A 23 -2.43 -23.27 -3.52
C VAL A 23 -3.91 -23.15 -3.84
N TYR A 24 -4.31 -23.32 -5.09
CA TYR A 24 -5.71 -23.22 -5.50
C TYR A 24 -6.55 -24.48 -5.23
N SER A 25 -5.89 -25.62 -4.95
CA SER A 25 -6.55 -26.84 -4.47
C SER A 25 -6.75 -26.77 -2.96
N ASP A 26 -5.72 -26.32 -2.25
CA ASP A 26 -5.74 -26.18 -0.79
C ASP A 26 -6.64 -25.04 -0.32
N TYR A 27 -6.72 -23.97 -1.14
CA TYR A 27 -7.51 -22.77 -0.87
C TYR A 27 -8.40 -22.41 -2.08
N PRO A 28 -9.47 -23.18 -2.38
CA PRO A 28 -10.27 -22.99 -3.59
C PRO A 28 -10.97 -21.63 -3.67
N ASN A 29 -11.23 -20.98 -2.54
CA ASN A 29 -11.85 -19.65 -2.47
C ASN A 29 -10.94 -18.54 -3.02
N LEU A 30 -9.62 -18.74 -3.10
CA LEU A 30 -8.69 -17.75 -3.65
C LEU A 30 -9.00 -17.37 -5.11
N LYS A 31 -9.62 -18.28 -5.87
CA LYS A 31 -10.04 -17.99 -7.27
C LYS A 31 -11.18 -16.98 -7.38
N LYS A 32 -11.87 -16.70 -6.28
CA LYS A 32 -13.06 -15.84 -6.23
C LYS A 32 -12.85 -14.58 -5.39
N LEU A 33 -11.62 -14.32 -4.95
CA LEU A 33 -11.33 -13.13 -4.16
C LEU A 33 -11.41 -11.88 -5.03
N ASP A 34 -12.19 -10.91 -4.58
CA ASP A 34 -12.25 -9.58 -5.20
C ASP A 34 -11.01 -8.74 -4.84
N LEU A 35 -10.43 -8.97 -3.65
CA LEU A 35 -9.20 -8.35 -3.22
C LEU A 35 -7.99 -9.17 -3.68
N VAL A 36 -7.34 -8.73 -4.76
CA VAL A 36 -6.18 -9.41 -5.36
C VAL A 36 -4.84 -8.95 -4.77
N ASN A 37 -4.80 -7.75 -4.20
CA ASN A 37 -3.66 -7.16 -3.51
C ASN A 37 -4.06 -6.81 -2.08
N GLU A 38 -3.62 -7.60 -1.11
CA GLU A 38 -3.83 -7.32 0.32
C GLU A 38 -2.65 -6.52 0.85
N ILE A 39 -2.90 -5.34 1.40
CA ILE A 39 -1.85 -4.49 1.98
C ILE A 39 -1.26 -5.19 3.20
N ILE A 40 0.08 -5.32 3.23
CA ILE A 40 0.84 -5.95 4.30
C ILE A 40 1.84 -5.02 5.00
N GLU A 41 2.18 -3.88 4.39
CA GLU A 41 2.95 -2.81 5.01
C GLU A 41 2.44 -1.46 4.51
N ILE A 42 2.37 -0.49 5.41
CA ILE A 42 2.14 0.92 5.11
C ILE A 42 3.38 1.68 5.59
N GLY A 43 4.11 2.27 4.65
CA GLY A 43 5.18 3.23 4.89
C GLY A 43 4.68 4.64 4.58
N ALA A 44 5.04 5.61 5.42
CA ALA A 44 4.78 7.02 5.14
C ALA A 44 5.83 7.93 5.78
N VAL A 45 6.16 9.01 5.08
CA VAL A 45 7.00 10.10 5.59
C VAL A 45 6.28 11.42 5.36
N LYS A 46 6.09 12.17 6.43
CA LYS A 46 5.54 13.53 6.36
C LYS A 46 6.67 14.54 6.24
N LEU A 47 6.60 15.36 5.21
CA LEU A 47 7.53 16.46 4.95
C LEU A 47 6.84 17.79 5.24
N ASP A 48 7.54 18.67 5.93
CA ASP A 48 7.07 20.05 6.14
C ASP A 48 7.15 20.91 4.87
N ILE A 49 6.81 22.18 4.96
CA ILE A 49 6.86 23.14 3.82
C ILE A 49 8.27 23.39 3.29
N HIS A 50 9.30 23.04 4.05
CA HIS A 50 10.71 23.13 3.67
C HIS A 50 11.25 21.79 3.16
N MET A 51 10.36 20.81 2.93
CA MET A 51 10.70 19.45 2.49
C MET A 51 11.59 18.69 3.50
N GLN A 52 11.48 19.01 4.80
CA GLN A 52 12.19 18.29 5.84
C GLN A 52 11.27 17.23 6.48
N PRO A 53 11.77 16.01 6.68
CA PRO A 53 11.02 14.98 7.39
C PRO A 53 10.67 15.43 8.83
N CYS A 54 9.40 15.35 9.18
CA CYS A 54 8.92 15.73 10.53
C CYS A 54 8.12 14.62 11.22
N GLU A 55 7.65 13.62 10.49
CA GLU A 55 6.96 12.45 11.03
C GLU A 55 7.16 11.26 10.10
N GLU A 56 7.29 10.05 10.67
CA GLU A 56 7.45 8.81 9.91
C GLU A 56 6.50 7.74 10.45
N LEU A 57 6.00 6.91 9.55
CA LEU A 57 5.20 5.74 9.86
C LEU A 57 5.77 4.53 9.13
N LYS A 58 5.95 3.45 9.85
CA LYS A 58 6.10 2.11 9.29
C LYS A 58 5.25 1.16 10.11
N VAL A 59 4.26 0.53 9.47
CA VAL A 59 3.37 -0.40 10.15
C VAL A 59 3.14 -1.64 9.30
N PHE A 60 3.35 -2.81 9.90
CA PHE A 60 3.00 -4.09 9.28
C PHE A 60 1.55 -4.41 9.54
N ILE A 61 0.89 -4.91 8.50
CA ILE A 61 -0.50 -5.34 8.53
C ILE A 61 -0.55 -6.85 8.52
N LYS A 62 -1.27 -7.43 9.48
CA LYS A 62 -1.50 -8.87 9.53
C LYS A 62 -2.46 -9.28 8.41
N PRO A 63 -2.03 -10.11 7.45
CA PRO A 63 -2.91 -10.60 6.40
C PRO A 63 -4.09 -11.38 6.96
N SER A 64 -5.27 -11.16 6.42
CA SER A 64 -6.50 -11.84 6.88
C SER A 64 -7.42 -12.29 5.74
N VAL A 65 -7.14 -11.87 4.51
CA VAL A 65 -7.92 -12.20 3.32
C VAL A 65 -7.24 -13.29 2.49
N ILE A 66 -5.93 -13.13 2.25
CA ILE A 66 -5.12 -14.11 1.53
C ILE A 66 -4.37 -14.96 2.57
N PRO A 67 -4.80 -16.22 2.81
CA PRO A 67 -4.32 -17.04 3.93
C PRO A 67 -2.87 -17.52 3.80
N VAL A 68 -2.25 -17.27 2.65
CA VAL A 68 -0.85 -17.64 2.37
C VAL A 68 -0.08 -16.43 1.88
N ILE A 69 1.15 -16.27 2.35
CA ILE A 69 2.03 -15.21 1.84
C ILE A 69 2.75 -15.74 0.60
N ASN A 70 2.70 -14.97 -0.47
CA ASN A 70 3.42 -15.28 -1.71
C ASN A 70 4.94 -15.20 -1.44
N PRO A 71 5.70 -16.31 -1.58
CA PRO A 71 7.14 -16.31 -1.29
C PRO A 71 7.93 -15.29 -2.11
N LYS A 72 7.47 -14.99 -3.33
CA LYS A 72 8.07 -13.96 -4.17
C LYS A 72 8.01 -12.58 -3.51
N ILE A 73 6.91 -12.28 -2.82
CA ILE A 73 6.75 -10.98 -2.13
C ILE A 73 7.75 -10.87 -0.98
N LEU A 74 7.87 -11.91 -0.15
CA LEU A 74 8.87 -11.93 0.94
C LEU A 74 10.30 -11.75 0.40
N ASP A 75 10.61 -12.35 -0.75
CA ASP A 75 11.94 -12.21 -1.36
C ASP A 75 12.20 -10.79 -1.88
N ILE A 76 11.21 -10.13 -2.44
CA ILE A 76 11.34 -8.75 -2.96
C ILE A 76 11.38 -7.73 -1.84
N THR A 77 10.41 -7.78 -0.91
CA THR A 77 10.21 -6.77 0.15
C THR A 77 11.16 -6.95 1.32
N LYS A 78 11.71 -8.16 1.49
CA LYS A 78 12.51 -8.59 2.66
C LYS A 78 11.75 -8.51 3.99
N ILE A 79 10.42 -8.45 3.95
CA ILE A 79 9.57 -8.49 5.13
C ILE A 79 9.68 -9.88 5.78
N ASN A 80 9.82 -9.91 7.11
CA ASN A 80 9.83 -11.15 7.85
C ASN A 80 8.38 -11.59 8.15
N ILE A 81 8.09 -12.88 8.02
CA ILE A 81 6.77 -13.44 8.33
C ILE A 81 6.35 -13.09 9.77
N LYS A 82 7.28 -13.10 10.73
CA LYS A 82 6.99 -12.74 12.12
C LYS A 82 6.50 -11.30 12.28
N ASP A 83 6.97 -10.38 11.44
CA ASP A 83 6.51 -8.99 11.45
C ASP A 83 5.05 -8.91 11.01
N LEU A 84 4.66 -9.71 10.01
CA LEU A 84 3.27 -9.82 9.56
C LEU A 84 2.37 -10.53 10.58
N GLU A 85 2.85 -11.60 11.23
CA GLU A 85 2.11 -12.30 12.27
C GLU A 85 1.80 -11.40 13.48
N ASN A 86 2.72 -10.50 13.81
CA ASN A 86 2.60 -9.51 14.87
C ASN A 86 2.04 -8.16 14.37
N GLY A 87 1.75 -8.05 13.09
CA GLY A 87 1.16 -6.86 12.48
C GLY A 87 -0.21 -6.51 13.06
N VAL A 88 -0.59 -5.26 12.88
CA VAL A 88 -1.90 -4.78 13.30
C VAL A 88 -2.98 -5.14 12.27
N HIS A 89 -4.25 -5.01 12.64
CA HIS A 89 -5.35 -5.14 11.67
C HIS A 89 -5.32 -3.98 10.67
N PHE A 90 -5.76 -4.21 9.41
CA PHE A 90 -5.74 -3.21 8.35
C PHE A 90 -6.35 -1.87 8.76
N ILE A 91 -7.54 -1.89 9.37
CA ILE A 91 -8.23 -0.66 9.82
C ILE A 91 -7.39 0.13 10.82
N GLU A 92 -6.67 -0.54 11.72
CA GLU A 92 -5.78 0.14 12.68
C GLU A 92 -4.59 0.78 11.94
N GLY A 93 -3.95 0.07 11.02
CA GLY A 93 -2.86 0.61 10.21
C GLY A 93 -3.30 1.82 9.39
N LEU A 94 -4.48 1.73 8.76
CA LEU A 94 -5.06 2.83 8.01
C LEU A 94 -5.39 4.06 8.89
N ASN A 95 -5.89 3.84 10.10
CA ASN A 95 -6.14 4.94 11.05
C ASN A 95 -4.83 5.59 11.53
N ARG A 96 -3.74 4.83 11.67
CA ARG A 96 -2.42 5.40 11.97
C ARG A 96 -1.93 6.30 10.82
N LEU A 97 -2.08 5.87 9.57
CA LEU A 97 -1.77 6.70 8.42
C LEU A 97 -2.65 7.96 8.39
N LYS A 98 -3.96 7.81 8.59
CA LYS A 98 -4.91 8.93 8.64
C LYS A 98 -4.53 9.95 9.71
N SER A 99 -4.04 9.51 10.88
CA SER A 99 -3.67 10.42 11.98
C SER A 99 -2.50 11.35 11.65
N MET A 100 -1.68 11.02 10.64
CA MET A 100 -0.63 11.91 10.14
C MET A 100 -1.17 13.05 9.26
N VAL A 101 -2.39 12.91 8.72
CA VAL A 101 -2.96 13.83 7.72
C VAL A 101 -3.73 14.92 8.40
N ASN A 102 -3.31 16.17 8.22
CA ASN A 102 -4.04 17.36 8.67
C ASN A 102 -4.78 18.00 7.48
N GLU A 103 -5.74 18.86 7.78
CA GLU A 103 -6.43 19.65 6.76
C GLU A 103 -5.43 20.46 5.92
N GLY A 104 -5.56 20.35 4.60
CA GLY A 104 -4.69 21.01 3.63
C GLY A 104 -3.36 20.31 3.35
N ASP A 105 -3.07 19.18 3.99
CA ASP A 105 -1.92 18.33 3.61
C ASP A 105 -2.18 17.62 2.29
N ILE A 106 -1.11 17.27 1.58
CA ILE A 106 -1.15 16.60 0.27
C ILE A 106 -0.56 15.20 0.43
N ILE A 107 -1.33 14.18 0.11
CA ILE A 107 -0.84 12.81 0.05
C ILE A 107 -0.20 12.58 -1.32
N CYS A 108 0.96 11.94 -1.33
CA CYS A 108 1.74 11.69 -2.52
C CYS A 108 2.14 10.22 -2.59
N SER A 109 2.15 9.64 -3.78
CA SER A 109 2.85 8.39 -4.05
C SER A 109 3.55 8.43 -5.41
N TRP A 110 4.43 7.46 -5.68
CA TRP A 110 5.12 7.40 -6.98
C TRP A 110 4.21 6.87 -8.08
N ALA A 111 3.09 6.53 -7.98
CA ALA A 111 2.05 6.27 -8.95
C ALA A 111 0.72 6.20 -8.22
N LYS A 112 -0.35 6.22 -8.96
CA LYS A 112 -1.71 6.15 -8.40
C LYS A 112 -2.10 4.76 -7.86
N ASP A 113 -1.25 3.76 -8.03
CA ASP A 113 -1.56 2.38 -7.64
C ASP A 113 -1.73 2.26 -6.12
N ASP A 114 -0.88 2.92 -5.31
CA ASP A 114 -0.98 2.89 -3.85
C ASP A 114 -2.33 3.43 -3.35
N ILE A 115 -2.76 4.57 -3.85
CA ILE A 115 -4.08 5.14 -3.48
C ILE A 115 -5.22 4.22 -3.93
N ALA A 116 -5.12 3.65 -5.13
CA ALA A 116 -6.15 2.74 -5.62
C ALA A 116 -6.26 1.49 -4.73
N GLU A 117 -5.13 0.96 -4.25
CA GLU A 117 -5.13 -0.21 -3.35
C GLU A 117 -5.60 0.15 -1.93
N ILE A 118 -5.29 1.35 -1.41
CA ILE A 118 -5.91 1.82 -0.15
C ILE A 118 -7.43 1.80 -0.28
N ILE A 119 -7.97 2.35 -1.37
CA ILE A 119 -9.43 2.41 -1.59
C ILE A 119 -10.02 0.99 -1.71
N ARG A 120 -9.37 0.08 -2.45
CA ARG A 120 -9.86 -1.30 -2.59
C ARG A 120 -9.86 -2.06 -1.27
N ASN A 121 -8.76 -1.97 -0.51
CA ASN A 121 -8.64 -2.61 0.80
C ASN A 121 -9.65 -1.99 1.79
N ALA A 122 -9.78 -0.67 1.84
CA ALA A 122 -10.75 0.02 2.68
C ALA A 122 -12.19 -0.43 2.38
N ASN A 123 -12.57 -0.50 1.10
CA ASN A 123 -13.89 -0.97 0.69
C ASN A 123 -14.13 -2.44 1.10
N HIS A 124 -13.11 -3.31 0.96
CA HIS A 124 -13.21 -4.71 1.38
C HIS A 124 -13.53 -4.84 2.88
N TYR A 125 -12.91 -4.00 3.71
CA TYR A 125 -13.14 -3.99 5.16
C TYR A 125 -14.31 -3.08 5.60
N GLY A 126 -15.07 -2.49 4.67
CA GLY A 126 -16.19 -1.61 4.99
C GLY A 126 -15.80 -0.27 5.61
N TYR A 127 -14.56 0.19 5.38
CA TYR A 127 -14.08 1.49 5.86
C TYR A 127 -14.48 2.59 4.87
N ASN A 128 -15.37 3.51 5.30
CA ASN A 128 -16.00 4.48 4.39
C ASN A 128 -15.43 5.90 4.51
N ASP A 129 -14.59 6.18 5.52
CA ASP A 129 -14.07 7.53 5.75
C ASP A 129 -12.73 7.73 5.04
N LEU A 130 -12.82 7.96 3.73
CA LEU A 130 -11.67 8.19 2.85
C LEU A 130 -11.54 9.66 2.38
N SER A 131 -12.30 10.60 2.97
CA SER A 131 -12.25 12.01 2.57
C SER A 131 -10.85 12.65 2.71
N TRP A 132 -10.04 12.14 3.63
CA TRP A 132 -8.69 12.61 3.91
C TRP A 132 -7.69 12.31 2.78
N ILE A 133 -7.98 11.39 1.84
CA ILE A 133 -7.11 11.11 0.68
C ILE A 133 -7.50 11.90 -0.58
N ASN A 134 -8.50 12.79 -0.51
CA ASN A 134 -8.96 13.54 -1.69
C ASN A 134 -7.92 14.53 -2.23
N ASN A 135 -7.03 15.04 -1.36
CA ASN A 135 -5.93 15.90 -1.78
C ASN A 135 -4.69 15.06 -2.09
N TYR A 136 -4.67 14.47 -3.27
CA TYR A 136 -3.66 13.51 -3.70
C TYR A 136 -2.88 13.99 -4.91
N LEU A 137 -1.56 13.71 -4.92
CA LEU A 137 -0.64 13.97 -6.01
C LEU A 137 0.07 12.69 -6.46
N ASP A 138 -0.13 12.30 -7.71
CA ASP A 138 0.68 11.30 -8.41
C ASP A 138 2.00 11.95 -8.84
N ILE A 139 3.09 11.65 -8.11
CA ILE A 139 4.41 12.23 -8.37
C ILE A 139 4.94 11.75 -9.72
N GLN A 140 4.72 10.50 -10.11
CA GLN A 140 5.18 9.94 -11.38
C GLN A 140 4.54 10.70 -12.56
N GLU A 141 3.24 10.91 -12.53
CA GLU A 141 2.51 11.63 -13.56
C GLU A 141 2.98 13.09 -13.64
N TYR A 142 3.11 13.74 -12.48
CA TYR A 142 3.55 15.13 -12.38
C TYR A 142 4.96 15.34 -12.98
N VAL A 143 5.93 14.52 -12.54
CA VAL A 143 7.33 14.60 -13.02
C VAL A 143 7.42 14.24 -14.51
N THR A 144 6.69 13.22 -14.96
CA THR A 144 6.64 12.81 -16.36
C THR A 144 6.17 13.96 -17.26
N LYS A 145 5.14 14.69 -16.84
CA LYS A 145 4.61 15.86 -17.57
C LYS A 145 5.61 17.02 -17.60
N ILE A 146 6.22 17.37 -16.46
CA ILE A 146 7.18 18.49 -16.37
C ILE A 146 8.40 18.23 -17.26
N LEU A 147 8.93 17.01 -17.23
CA LEU A 147 10.11 16.63 -17.99
C LEU A 147 9.81 16.32 -19.47
N GLY A 148 8.54 16.36 -19.89
CA GLY A 148 8.13 16.14 -21.26
C GLY A 148 8.33 14.72 -21.77
N PHE A 149 8.39 13.72 -20.87
CA PHE A 149 8.52 12.33 -21.28
C PHE A 149 7.18 11.80 -21.83
N ARG A 150 7.27 10.95 -22.87
CA ARG A 150 6.09 10.30 -23.47
C ARG A 150 5.65 9.03 -22.71
N LYS A 151 6.51 8.47 -21.88
CA LYS A 151 6.26 7.26 -21.08
C LYS A 151 6.51 7.57 -19.61
N SER A 152 5.71 6.94 -18.74
CA SER A 152 5.90 7.03 -17.30
C SER A 152 7.32 6.61 -16.90
N LEU A 153 7.89 7.36 -15.97
CA LEU A 153 9.20 7.08 -15.39
C LEU A 153 9.06 5.97 -14.34
N SER A 154 10.08 5.12 -14.20
CA SER A 154 10.18 4.18 -13.08
C SER A 154 11.20 4.67 -12.07
N LEU A 155 10.96 4.41 -10.79
CA LEU A 155 12.01 4.48 -9.77
C LEU A 155 12.97 3.30 -10.03
N LYS A 156 14.27 3.58 -10.13
CA LYS A 156 15.32 2.57 -10.24
C LYS A 156 16.13 2.55 -8.96
#